data_be52097a00c884556e459b1edab662b6
#
_entry.id   be52097a00c884556e459b1edab662b6
#
_cell.length_a   1.000
_cell.length_b   1.000
_cell.length_c   1.000
_cell.angle_alpha   90.00
_cell.angle_beta   90.00
_cell.angle_gamma   90.00
#
_symmetry.space_group_name_H-M   'P 1'
#
loop_
_entity.id
_entity.type
_entity.pdbx_description
1 polymer ?
#
loop_
_entity_poly.entity_id
_entity_poly.type
_entity_poly.pdbx_seq_one_letter_code
_entity_poly.pdbx_strand_id
1 'polypeptide(L)'
;MNFTRILRHVLTGKLALRRIFPAASLTAIEQAIQQSELNHGGQICFAVEAALNTIPLLKNQTARERAVEVFSQLRIWDTEHNNGVLIYLLLADRDVEVIADRGIHAKVSSEEWEVICRSMESAFRQQQFESGVIEGINAVGSHLRKYFPSDPNHKKNELTNKPVMLE
;
A
#
# COMPACT_ATOMS: atom_id res chain seq x y z
N MET A 1 7.49 -7.88 24.75
CA MET A 1 8.38 -8.10 23.58
C MET A 1 7.97 -9.43 22.93
N ASN A 2 7.50 -9.42 21.68
CA ASN A 2 7.03 -10.65 21.02
C ASN A 2 8.20 -11.32 20.28
N PHE A 3 8.83 -12.29 20.91
CA PHE A 3 10.01 -13.00 20.38
C PHE A 3 9.73 -13.65 19.02
N THR A 4 8.52 -14.20 18.83
CA THR A 4 8.10 -14.80 17.56
C THR A 4 8.07 -13.78 16.42
N ARG A 5 7.62 -12.54 16.72
CA ARG A 5 7.64 -11.45 15.75
C ARG A 5 9.06 -11.06 15.36
N ILE A 6 9.96 -10.94 16.36
CA ILE A 6 11.37 -10.63 16.11
C ILE A 6 12.00 -11.67 15.20
N LEU A 7 11.78 -12.97 15.48
CA LEU A 7 12.32 -14.05 14.67
C LEU A 7 11.80 -14.00 13.23
N ARG A 8 10.51 -13.75 13.01
CA ARG A 8 9.95 -13.57 11.66
C ARG A 8 10.63 -12.43 10.92
N HIS A 9 10.81 -11.28 11.55
CA HIS A 9 11.48 -10.13 10.93
C HIS A 9 12.93 -10.42 10.57
N VAL A 10 13.67 -11.12 11.41
CA VAL A 10 15.05 -11.52 11.13
C VAL A 10 15.13 -12.50 9.95
N LEU A 11 14.15 -13.40 9.82
CA LEU A 11 14.11 -14.42 8.76
C LEU A 11 13.52 -13.88 7.44
N THR A 12 12.73 -12.81 7.48
CA THR A 12 12.13 -12.22 6.28
C THR A 12 13.06 -11.16 5.71
N GLY A 13 13.90 -11.56 4.78
CA GLY A 13 14.87 -10.67 4.14
C GLY A 13 14.49 -10.24 2.73
N LYS A 14 15.35 -9.46 2.10
CA LYS A 14 15.20 -8.96 0.71
C LYS A 14 15.00 -10.08 -0.32
N LEU A 15 15.57 -11.26 -0.09
CA LEU A 15 15.39 -12.41 -0.99
C LEU A 15 13.95 -12.93 -0.96
N ALA A 16 13.33 -12.97 0.21
CA ALA A 16 11.92 -13.34 0.34
C ALA A 16 11.03 -12.35 -0.41
N LEU A 17 11.31 -11.05 -0.27
CA LEU A 17 10.58 -9.99 -0.95
C LEU A 17 10.65 -10.15 -2.48
N ARG A 18 11.85 -10.33 -3.04
CA ARG A 18 12.07 -10.54 -4.48
C ARG A 18 11.45 -11.83 -5.01
N ARG A 19 11.36 -12.86 -4.18
CA ARG A 19 10.71 -14.12 -4.54
C ARG A 19 9.19 -13.99 -4.58
N ILE A 20 8.61 -13.22 -3.68
CA ILE A 20 7.16 -12.98 -3.59
C ILE A 20 6.71 -11.98 -4.64
N PHE A 21 7.50 -10.93 -4.87
CA PHE A 21 7.26 -9.91 -5.88
C PHE A 21 8.37 -9.91 -6.94
N PRO A 22 8.40 -10.89 -7.87
CA PRO A 22 9.31 -10.85 -8.99
C PRO A 22 8.98 -9.68 -9.93
N ALA A 23 9.88 -9.33 -10.83
CA ALA A 23 9.72 -8.20 -11.74
C ALA A 23 8.40 -8.22 -12.53
N ALA A 24 7.93 -9.42 -12.93
CA ALA A 24 6.66 -9.57 -13.63
C ALA A 24 5.47 -9.14 -12.77
N SER A 25 5.45 -9.54 -11.48
CA SER A 25 4.40 -9.13 -10.53
C SER A 25 4.43 -7.63 -10.25
N LEU A 26 5.62 -7.05 -10.12
CA LEU A 26 5.76 -5.59 -9.94
C LEU A 26 5.23 -4.84 -11.16
N THR A 27 5.50 -5.33 -12.37
CA THR A 27 4.96 -4.75 -13.60
C THR A 27 3.44 -4.88 -13.66
N ALA A 28 2.87 -6.02 -13.28
CA ALA A 28 1.41 -6.22 -13.24
C ALA A 28 0.74 -5.26 -12.25
N ILE A 29 1.34 -5.06 -11.06
CA ILE A 29 0.87 -4.10 -10.06
C ILE A 29 0.95 -2.66 -10.58
N GLU A 30 2.05 -2.27 -11.20
CA GLU A 30 2.21 -0.95 -11.84
C GLU A 30 1.11 -0.70 -12.89
N GLN A 31 0.85 -1.69 -13.74
CA GLN A 31 -0.21 -1.61 -14.74
C GLN A 31 -1.60 -1.50 -14.11
N ALA A 32 -1.85 -2.22 -13.01
CA ALA A 32 -3.12 -2.14 -12.30
C ALA A 32 -3.34 -0.73 -11.71
N ILE A 33 -2.32 -0.10 -11.15
CA ILE A 33 -2.38 1.29 -10.68
C ILE A 33 -2.68 2.22 -11.85
N GLN A 34 -1.93 2.12 -12.95
CA GLN A 34 -2.14 2.94 -14.15
C GLN A 34 -3.56 2.82 -14.69
N GLN A 35 -4.08 1.59 -14.80
CA GLN A 35 -5.44 1.35 -15.29
C GLN A 35 -6.51 1.91 -14.33
N SER A 36 -6.30 1.77 -13.02
CA SER A 36 -7.20 2.35 -12.02
C SER A 36 -7.26 3.88 -12.16
N GLU A 37 -6.11 4.53 -12.25
CA GLU A 37 -5.99 6.00 -12.33
C GLU A 37 -6.55 6.61 -13.62
N LEU A 38 -6.81 5.81 -14.66
CA LEU A 38 -7.56 6.29 -15.84
C LEU A 38 -9.02 6.64 -15.51
N ASN A 39 -9.56 6.08 -14.44
CA ASN A 39 -10.98 6.18 -14.09
C ASN A 39 -11.28 7.14 -12.93
N HIS A 40 -10.25 7.75 -12.32
CA HIS A 40 -10.40 8.70 -11.22
C HIS A 40 -9.26 9.73 -11.19
N GLY A 41 -9.45 10.80 -10.42
CA GLY A 41 -8.46 11.85 -10.24
C GLY A 41 -7.52 11.66 -9.05
N GLY A 42 -7.68 10.59 -8.26
CA GLY A 42 -6.81 10.30 -7.12
C GLY A 42 -5.52 9.58 -7.53
N GLN A 43 -4.59 9.48 -6.60
CA GLN A 43 -3.27 8.85 -6.79
C GLN A 43 -3.11 7.66 -5.85
N ILE A 44 -2.63 6.52 -6.38
CA ILE A 44 -2.39 5.30 -5.60
C ILE A 44 -0.90 4.98 -5.61
N CYS A 45 -0.33 4.77 -4.43
CA CYS A 45 1.02 4.27 -4.26
C CYS A 45 0.98 2.92 -3.54
N PHE A 46 1.69 1.92 -4.06
CA PHE A 46 1.92 0.65 -3.38
C PHE A 46 3.37 0.59 -2.91
N ALA A 47 3.56 0.37 -1.61
CA ALA A 47 4.88 0.17 -1.01
C ALA A 47 4.92 -1.13 -0.23
N VAL A 48 6.02 -1.86 -0.36
CA VAL A 48 6.25 -3.11 0.38
C VAL A 48 7.61 -3.08 1.05
N GLU A 49 7.63 -3.48 2.31
CA GLU A 49 8.83 -3.61 3.15
C GLU A 49 8.96 -5.05 3.63
N ALA A 50 10.17 -5.61 3.51
CA ALA A 50 10.41 -7.01 3.91
C ALA A 50 10.20 -7.19 5.42
N ALA A 51 10.84 -6.35 6.22
CA ALA A 51 10.83 -6.39 7.68
C ALA A 51 11.24 -5.02 8.24
N LEU A 52 10.76 -4.70 9.44
CA LEU A 52 11.22 -3.52 10.17
C LEU A 52 12.69 -3.66 10.58
N ASN A 53 13.39 -2.55 10.62
CA ASN A 53 14.72 -2.48 11.18
C ASN A 53 14.73 -2.85 12.68
N THR A 54 15.88 -3.24 13.20
CA THR A 54 16.02 -3.77 14.56
C THR A 54 15.53 -2.80 15.63
N ILE A 55 15.86 -1.51 15.55
CA ILE A 55 15.48 -0.52 16.59
C ILE A 55 13.96 -0.29 16.62
N PRO A 56 13.29 0.02 15.50
CA PRO A 56 11.83 0.10 15.45
C PRO A 56 11.14 -1.17 15.96
N LEU A 57 11.64 -2.34 15.55
CA LEU A 57 11.11 -3.64 15.96
C LEU A 57 11.20 -3.86 17.48
N LEU A 58 12.34 -3.52 18.09
CA LEU A 58 12.54 -3.60 19.55
C LEU A 58 11.65 -2.59 20.33
N LYS A 59 11.31 -1.47 19.71
CA LYS A 59 10.35 -0.49 20.24
C LYS A 59 8.90 -0.89 20.00
N ASN A 60 8.63 -2.09 19.45
CA ASN A 60 7.30 -2.60 19.09
C ASN A 60 6.54 -1.69 18.10
N GLN A 61 7.26 -1.02 17.19
CA GLN A 61 6.62 -0.25 16.13
C GLN A 61 5.60 -1.12 15.37
N THR A 62 4.40 -0.61 15.19
CA THR A 62 3.33 -1.28 14.43
C THR A 62 3.47 -1.03 12.93
N ALA A 63 2.82 -1.86 12.12
CA ALA A 63 2.73 -1.64 10.67
C ALA A 63 2.06 -0.29 10.37
N ARG A 64 1.03 0.08 11.14
CA ARG A 64 0.33 1.36 11.02
C ARG A 64 1.25 2.56 11.24
N GLU A 65 2.02 2.56 12.32
CA GLU A 65 3.00 3.63 12.60
C GLU A 65 4.03 3.73 11.48
N ARG A 66 4.54 2.58 11.01
CA ARG A 66 5.49 2.55 9.90
C ARG A 66 4.87 3.04 8.59
N ALA A 67 3.63 2.65 8.28
CA ALA A 67 2.91 3.11 7.10
C ALA A 67 2.74 4.64 7.07
N VAL A 68 2.47 5.26 8.22
CA VAL A 68 2.38 6.73 8.35
C VAL A 68 3.73 7.40 8.07
N GLU A 69 4.84 6.82 8.55
CA GLU A 69 6.18 7.32 8.22
C GLU A 69 6.46 7.21 6.71
N VAL A 70 6.14 6.07 6.10
CA VAL A 70 6.31 5.82 4.66
C VAL A 70 5.46 6.78 3.83
N PHE A 71 4.21 7.01 4.24
CA PHE A 71 3.33 8.01 3.60
C PHE A 71 3.98 9.39 3.55
N SER A 72 4.59 9.81 4.65
CA SER A 72 5.33 11.08 4.72
C SER A 72 6.61 11.06 3.90
N GLN A 73 7.42 10.01 4.00
CA GLN A 73 8.69 9.86 3.29
C GLN A 73 8.52 9.87 1.78
N LEU A 74 7.48 9.20 1.27
CA LEU A 74 7.14 9.17 -0.16
C LEU A 74 6.34 10.38 -0.62
N ARG A 75 6.06 11.33 0.27
CA ARG A 75 5.31 12.56 -0.01
C ARG A 75 3.95 12.31 -0.67
N ILE A 76 3.24 11.28 -0.25
CA ILE A 76 1.94 10.92 -0.82
C ILE A 76 0.87 11.98 -0.51
N TRP A 77 1.12 12.80 0.50
CA TRP A 77 0.32 13.97 0.84
C TRP A 77 0.46 15.15 -0.15
N ASP A 78 1.46 15.14 -1.02
CA ASP A 78 1.77 16.24 -1.94
C ASP A 78 1.01 16.09 -3.27
N THR A 79 -0.32 16.04 -3.19
CA THR A 79 -1.23 16.02 -4.32
C THR A 79 -2.16 17.22 -4.31
N GLU A 80 -2.55 17.71 -5.48
CA GLU A 80 -3.36 18.93 -5.64
C GLU A 80 -4.68 18.87 -4.85
N HIS A 81 -5.32 17.69 -4.82
CA HIS A 81 -6.63 17.50 -4.20
C HIS A 81 -6.61 16.74 -2.86
N ASN A 82 -5.42 16.52 -2.27
CA ASN A 82 -5.25 15.74 -1.04
C ASN A 82 -5.92 14.36 -1.14
N ASN A 83 -5.73 13.68 -2.26
CA ASN A 83 -6.38 12.41 -2.63
C ASN A 83 -5.37 11.29 -2.92
N GLY A 84 -4.15 11.41 -2.39
CA GLY A 84 -3.16 10.34 -2.38
C GLY A 84 -3.53 9.23 -1.40
N VAL A 85 -3.33 7.98 -1.81
CA VAL A 85 -3.56 6.78 -0.99
C VAL A 85 -2.34 5.87 -1.06
N LEU A 86 -1.79 5.53 0.10
CA LEU A 86 -0.76 4.50 0.24
C LEU A 86 -1.41 3.16 0.61
N ILE A 87 -1.09 2.13 -0.15
CA ILE A 87 -1.25 0.74 0.27
C ILE A 87 0.13 0.25 0.70
N TYR A 88 0.30 -0.04 1.99
CA TYR A 88 1.56 -0.47 2.58
C TYR A 88 1.47 -1.92 3.04
N LEU A 89 2.43 -2.75 2.65
CA LEU A 89 2.57 -4.14 3.08
C LEU A 89 3.87 -4.32 3.89
N LEU A 90 3.72 -4.73 5.14
CA LEU A 90 4.83 -5.25 5.95
C LEU A 90 4.85 -6.77 5.87
N LEU A 91 5.75 -7.30 5.03
CA LEU A 91 5.74 -8.71 4.63
C LEU A 91 5.96 -9.68 5.81
N ALA A 92 6.89 -9.36 6.72
CA ALA A 92 7.19 -10.19 7.89
C ALA A 92 5.96 -10.42 8.78
N ASP A 93 5.10 -9.44 8.90
CA ASP A 93 3.85 -9.53 9.67
C ASP A 93 2.66 -9.96 8.80
N ARG A 94 2.78 -9.90 7.48
CA ARG A 94 1.68 -10.02 6.50
C ARG A 94 0.55 -9.05 6.80
N ASP A 95 0.94 -7.87 7.22
CA ASP A 95 0.06 -6.82 7.69
C ASP A 95 -0.05 -5.74 6.62
N VAL A 96 -1.27 -5.37 6.28
CA VAL A 96 -1.59 -4.36 5.27
C VAL A 96 -2.18 -3.14 5.93
N GLU A 97 -1.67 -1.98 5.58
CA GLU A 97 -2.20 -0.71 6.02
C GLU A 97 -2.54 0.19 4.82
N VAL A 98 -3.71 0.80 4.86
CA VAL A 98 -4.10 1.85 3.93
C VAL A 98 -4.03 3.19 4.66
N ILE A 99 -3.19 4.08 4.15
CA ILE A 99 -3.08 5.46 4.62
C ILE A 99 -3.62 6.38 3.53
N ALA A 100 -4.69 7.07 3.82
CA ALA A 100 -5.37 7.98 2.91
C ALA A 100 -5.12 9.43 3.32
N ASP A 101 -4.81 10.29 2.36
CA ASP A 101 -4.69 11.72 2.62
C ASP A 101 -6.05 12.33 3.00
N ARG A 102 -6.02 13.47 3.66
CA ARG A 102 -7.18 14.10 4.31
C ARG A 102 -8.39 14.31 3.39
N GLY A 103 -8.19 14.59 2.11
CA GLY A 103 -9.27 14.80 1.15
C GLY A 103 -10.12 13.56 0.92
N ILE A 104 -9.49 12.40 0.73
CA ILE A 104 -10.19 11.12 0.58
C ILE A 104 -10.52 10.51 1.95
N HIS A 105 -9.69 10.67 2.96
CA HIS A 105 -9.94 10.17 4.31
C HIS A 105 -11.24 10.73 4.91
N ALA A 106 -11.56 11.98 4.63
CA ALA A 106 -12.82 12.60 5.07
C ALA A 106 -14.09 12.01 4.42
N LYS A 107 -13.95 11.23 3.35
CA LYS A 107 -15.04 10.66 2.54
C LYS A 107 -15.27 9.17 2.76
N VAL A 108 -14.26 8.44 3.23
CA VAL A 108 -14.29 6.98 3.40
C VAL A 108 -14.02 6.66 4.86
N SER A 109 -14.87 5.83 5.45
CA SER A 109 -14.74 5.46 6.86
C SER A 109 -13.52 4.56 7.13
N SER A 110 -13.07 4.53 8.37
CA SER A 110 -11.98 3.64 8.79
C SER A 110 -12.32 2.17 8.56
N GLU A 111 -13.59 1.80 8.78
CA GLU A 111 -14.09 0.43 8.58
C GLU A 111 -14.01 0.00 7.11
N GLU A 112 -14.30 0.91 6.17
CA GLU A 112 -14.19 0.63 4.74
C GLU A 112 -12.74 0.37 4.33
N TRP A 113 -11.79 1.13 4.87
CA TRP A 113 -10.35 0.88 4.67
C TRP A 113 -9.90 -0.45 5.29
N GLU A 114 -10.36 -0.76 6.50
CA GLU A 114 -10.05 -2.03 7.16
C GLU A 114 -10.57 -3.26 6.40
N VAL A 115 -11.73 -3.16 5.75
CA VAL A 115 -12.26 -4.25 4.90
C VAL A 115 -11.30 -4.56 3.76
N ILE A 116 -10.74 -3.54 3.12
CA ILE A 116 -9.74 -3.70 2.06
C ILE A 116 -8.48 -4.39 2.61
N CYS A 117 -7.94 -3.90 3.72
CA CYS A 117 -6.76 -4.48 4.36
C CYS A 117 -6.96 -5.97 4.68
N ARG A 118 -8.07 -6.32 5.32
CA ARG A 118 -8.40 -7.72 5.68
C ARG A 118 -8.57 -8.63 4.47
N SER A 119 -9.16 -8.12 3.38
CA SER A 119 -9.29 -8.87 2.13
C SER A 119 -7.92 -9.20 1.54
N MET A 120 -7.02 -8.21 1.48
CA MET A 120 -5.65 -8.41 1.01
C MET A 120 -4.88 -9.39 1.89
N GLU A 121 -4.94 -9.26 3.21
CA GLU A 121 -4.29 -10.17 4.16
C GLU A 121 -4.81 -11.61 4.02
N SER A 122 -6.10 -11.78 3.75
CA SER A 122 -6.68 -13.10 3.48
C SER A 122 -6.11 -13.73 2.23
N ALA A 123 -5.95 -12.98 1.15
CA ALA A 123 -5.29 -13.44 -0.08
C ALA A 123 -3.81 -13.82 0.19
N PHE A 124 -3.10 -13.03 0.98
CA PHE A 124 -1.69 -13.29 1.32
C PHE A 124 -1.50 -14.54 2.17
N ARG A 125 -2.45 -14.87 3.04
CA ARG A 125 -2.45 -16.16 3.76
C ARG A 125 -2.55 -17.35 2.80
N GLN A 126 -3.21 -17.17 1.66
CA GLN A 126 -3.34 -18.14 0.59
C GLN A 126 -2.18 -18.08 -0.43
N GLN A 127 -1.13 -17.31 -0.16
CA GLN A 127 0.01 -17.08 -1.06
C GLN A 127 -0.35 -16.35 -2.37
N GLN A 128 -1.51 -15.68 -2.42
CA GLN A 128 -2.00 -14.93 -3.58
C GLN A 128 -1.60 -13.45 -3.44
N PHE A 129 -0.29 -13.18 -3.48
CA PHE A 129 0.22 -11.83 -3.22
C PHE A 129 -0.09 -10.85 -4.35
N GLU A 130 0.22 -11.19 -5.59
CA GLU A 130 -0.02 -10.32 -6.75
C GLU A 130 -1.51 -10.00 -6.91
N SER A 131 -2.36 -11.02 -6.98
CA SER A 131 -3.81 -10.83 -7.12
C SER A 131 -4.42 -10.07 -5.94
N GLY A 132 -3.96 -10.34 -4.71
CA GLY A 132 -4.43 -9.62 -3.53
C GLY A 132 -4.08 -8.13 -3.56
N VAL A 133 -2.89 -7.76 -4.06
CA VAL A 133 -2.52 -6.36 -4.25
C VAL A 133 -3.37 -5.71 -5.34
N ILE A 134 -3.56 -6.38 -6.47
CA ILE A 134 -4.38 -5.85 -7.58
C ILE A 134 -5.84 -5.66 -7.15
N GLU A 135 -6.41 -6.59 -6.42
CA GLU A 135 -7.77 -6.46 -5.84
C GLU A 135 -7.85 -5.28 -4.86
N GLY A 136 -6.83 -5.09 -4.02
CA GLY A 136 -6.73 -3.93 -3.13
C GLY A 136 -6.68 -2.60 -3.89
N ILE A 137 -5.88 -2.52 -4.96
CA ILE A 137 -5.81 -1.34 -5.84
C ILE A 137 -7.18 -1.05 -6.45
N ASN A 138 -7.88 -2.06 -6.95
CA ASN A 138 -9.20 -1.90 -7.54
C ASN A 138 -10.24 -1.43 -6.51
N ALA A 139 -10.18 -1.93 -5.30
CA ALA A 139 -11.08 -1.52 -4.20
C ALA A 139 -10.83 -0.07 -3.79
N VAL A 140 -9.57 0.34 -3.61
CA VAL A 140 -9.18 1.74 -3.36
C VAL A 140 -9.61 2.63 -4.53
N GLY A 141 -9.36 2.20 -5.76
CA GLY A 141 -9.77 2.91 -6.97
C GLY A 141 -11.28 3.12 -7.08
N SER A 142 -12.09 2.20 -6.56
CA SER A 142 -13.55 2.34 -6.51
C SER A 142 -13.98 3.49 -5.60
N HIS A 143 -13.34 3.67 -4.44
CA HIS A 143 -13.58 4.81 -3.56
C HIS A 143 -13.12 6.11 -4.22
N LEU A 144 -11.93 6.12 -4.83
CA LEU A 144 -11.40 7.30 -5.53
C LEU A 144 -12.30 7.70 -6.71
N ARG A 145 -12.81 6.76 -7.49
CA ARG A 145 -13.74 7.03 -8.58
C ARG A 145 -15.05 7.65 -8.08
N LYS A 146 -15.55 7.20 -6.94
CA LYS A 146 -16.79 7.72 -6.33
C LYS A 146 -16.66 9.18 -5.89
N TYR A 147 -15.53 9.55 -5.29
CA TYR A 147 -15.33 10.84 -4.65
C TYR A 147 -14.44 11.81 -5.42
N PHE A 148 -13.61 11.31 -6.31
CA PHE A 148 -12.71 12.05 -7.18
C PHE A 148 -12.81 11.48 -8.62
N PRO A 149 -13.94 11.69 -9.31
CA PRO A 149 -14.11 11.20 -10.67
C PRO A 149 -13.06 11.79 -11.61
N SER A 150 -12.74 11.07 -12.67
CA SER A 150 -11.76 11.50 -13.67
C SER A 150 -12.22 12.81 -14.35
N ASP A 151 -11.32 13.80 -14.38
CA ASP A 151 -11.48 15.03 -15.14
C ASP A 151 -10.53 15.01 -16.34
N PRO A 152 -11.02 15.02 -17.60
CA PRO A 152 -10.17 15.05 -18.78
C PRO A 152 -9.21 16.24 -18.84
N ASN A 153 -9.56 17.36 -18.17
CA ASN A 153 -8.77 18.60 -18.17
C ASN A 153 -7.67 18.60 -17.08
N HIS A 154 -7.69 17.64 -16.14
CA HIS A 154 -6.76 17.57 -15.01
C HIS A 154 -6.11 16.19 -14.85
N LYS A 155 -5.74 15.56 -15.96
CA LYS A 155 -5.00 14.27 -15.94
C LYS A 155 -3.51 14.51 -15.71
N LYS A 156 -3.11 14.70 -14.45
CA LYS A 156 -1.71 14.76 -14.06
C LYS A 156 -1.38 13.56 -13.17
N ASN A 157 -0.38 12.77 -13.57
CA ASN A 157 0.19 11.76 -12.68
C ASN A 157 1.15 12.46 -11.71
N GLU A 158 0.76 12.59 -10.45
CA GLU A 158 1.49 13.32 -9.42
C GLU A 158 2.42 12.42 -8.62
N LEU A 159 2.09 11.12 -8.50
CA LEU A 159 2.88 10.12 -7.80
C LEU A 159 3.38 9.05 -8.76
N THR A 160 4.42 8.33 -8.37
CA THR A 160 4.90 7.19 -9.15
C THR A 160 3.92 6.02 -9.09
N ASN A 161 3.61 5.42 -10.24
CA ASN A 161 2.82 4.18 -10.31
C ASN A 161 3.68 2.93 -10.04
N LYS A 162 5.00 3.07 -10.05
CA LYS A 162 5.91 1.95 -9.76
C LYS A 162 5.79 1.53 -8.29
N PRO A 163 5.61 0.23 -8.02
CA PRO A 163 5.72 -0.29 -6.67
C PRO A 163 7.04 0.10 -6.00
N VAL A 164 6.96 0.56 -4.76
CA VAL A 164 8.13 0.96 -3.98
C VAL A 164 8.55 -0.20 -3.09
N MET A 165 9.76 -0.68 -3.29
CA MET A 165 10.37 -1.70 -2.44
C MET A 165 11.25 -1.00 -1.41
N LEU A 166 10.83 -1.03 -0.15
CA LEU A 166 11.57 -0.43 0.97
C LEU A 166 12.58 -1.43 1.52
N GLU A 167 13.78 -0.93 1.78
CA GLU A 167 14.91 -1.72 2.29
C GLU A 167 15.28 -1.32 3.71
#